data_eff84f55f83d6605bec03e446c5a9f77
#
_entry.id   eff84f55f83d6605bec03e446c5a9f77
#
_cell.length_a   1.000
_cell.length_b   1.000
_cell.length_c   1.000
_cell.angle_alpha   90.00
_cell.angle_beta   90.00
_cell.angle_gamma   90.00
#
_symmetry.space_group_name_H-M   'P 1'
#
loop_
_entity.id
_entity.type
_entity.pdbx_description
1 polymer ?
#
loop_
_entity_poly.entity_id
_entity_poly.type
_entity_poly.pdbx_seq_one_letter_code
_entity_poly.pdbx_strand_id
1 'polypeptide(L)'
;MTRRGGRTELIVVLVTVLAVAAAIGGYLLASGIRQSNASPAGSASTVPFPSAVRGALATPSPIATASVAPGPTAAGVSAALSPRLDDVRLGARVLAQVRDAQSGAVLLDRNAATPAAPASTAKLATAAAVLSVRSATDRIATRVVAGATPGAVVLVGAGDPTLTGAAPGAAPAYPEAARISDLARAVRASGVTPSAVVVDSSLFTGAPTGPGWGPGDAPSAYAAPITAAMVDGGRDTPDAVIRSADPAGAAGRALAADLALPASAVTSGDAPVRARVLAQVQSAPISTLVEEMLRESDNVIAECLARQVALAAQQPASFAGAASATATVLRSAGIDIGSGLLDGSGLSPNDRISPAALAALLQSAATGQPRLRDVVDGMSVAGWDGTLATRFVGVAGVGVVRGKSGTLTGVSALAGLLRDHDGRLLLFSIVADQVPAAGTGEAQQALDASVGALVECGCR
;
A
#
# COMPACT_ATOMS: atom_id res chain seq x y z
N MET A 1 45.36 24.29 -16.16
CA MET A 1 44.97 23.16 -15.28
C MET A 1 43.46 23.05 -15.38
N THR A 2 42.98 22.42 -16.24
CA THR A 2 42.47 21.17 -16.81
C THR A 2 41.11 20.79 -16.25
N ARG A 3 40.08 21.12 -17.05
CA ARG A 3 38.68 20.63 -16.96
C ARG A 3 38.64 19.11 -17.17
N ARG A 4 38.41 18.32 -16.13
CA ARG A 4 38.17 16.89 -16.23
C ARG A 4 36.96 16.37 -15.43
N GLY A 5 36.15 17.23 -14.76
CA GLY A 5 35.00 16.84 -13.96
C GLY A 5 33.67 16.60 -14.71
N GLY A 6 33.47 17.26 -15.86
CA GLY A 6 32.15 17.30 -16.50
C GLY A 6 31.72 16.05 -17.29
N ARG A 7 32.63 15.13 -17.62
CA ARG A 7 32.28 13.93 -18.41
C ARG A 7 31.75 12.79 -17.59
N THR A 8 32.23 12.65 -16.34
CA THR A 8 31.80 11.57 -15.45
C THR A 8 30.39 11.83 -14.89
N GLU A 9 30.09 13.08 -14.57
CA GLU A 9 28.72 13.45 -14.12
C GLU A 9 27.69 13.29 -15.23
N LEU A 10 28.03 13.63 -16.47
CA LEU A 10 27.13 13.48 -17.61
C LEU A 10 26.84 12.00 -17.93
N ILE A 11 27.81 11.11 -17.74
CA ILE A 11 27.63 9.66 -17.95
C ILE A 11 26.75 9.06 -16.85
N VAL A 12 26.91 9.47 -15.60
CA VAL A 12 26.08 8.99 -14.48
C VAL A 12 24.62 9.42 -14.66
N VAL A 13 24.38 10.67 -15.05
CA VAL A 13 23.02 11.16 -15.34
C VAL A 13 22.40 10.42 -16.53
N LEU A 14 23.18 10.16 -17.58
CA LEU A 14 22.67 9.45 -18.77
C LEU A 14 22.33 7.98 -18.47
N VAL A 15 23.12 7.30 -17.66
CA VAL A 15 22.86 5.90 -17.22
C VAL A 15 21.64 5.83 -16.32
N THR A 16 21.46 6.81 -15.43
CA THR A 16 20.27 6.87 -14.55
C THR A 16 19.00 7.14 -15.36
N VAL A 17 19.03 8.01 -16.33
CA VAL A 17 17.90 8.31 -17.23
C VAL A 17 17.56 7.09 -18.11
N LEU A 18 18.55 6.34 -18.60
CA LEU A 18 18.31 5.12 -19.37
C LEU A 18 17.75 3.97 -18.55
N ALA A 19 18.17 3.83 -17.28
CA ALA A 19 17.62 2.82 -16.37
C ALA A 19 16.14 3.12 -16.00
N VAL A 20 15.80 4.40 -15.81
CA VAL A 20 14.43 4.84 -15.56
C VAL A 20 13.56 4.66 -16.82
N ALA A 21 14.08 4.95 -18.00
CA ALA A 21 13.38 4.75 -19.27
C ALA A 21 13.12 3.25 -19.55
N ALA A 22 14.03 2.36 -19.19
CA ALA A 22 13.86 0.90 -19.33
C ALA A 22 12.80 0.36 -18.34
N ALA A 23 12.74 0.88 -17.13
CA ALA A 23 11.72 0.51 -16.14
C ALA A 23 10.32 1.01 -16.56
N ILE A 24 10.23 2.22 -17.11
CA ILE A 24 8.98 2.81 -17.64
C ILE A 24 8.55 2.07 -18.92
N GLY A 25 9.49 1.73 -19.80
CA GLY A 25 9.22 0.97 -21.03
C GLY A 25 8.70 -0.44 -20.74
N GLY A 26 9.23 -1.12 -19.72
CA GLY A 26 8.75 -2.43 -19.28
C GLY A 26 7.34 -2.38 -18.69
N TYR A 27 7.03 -1.33 -17.92
CA TYR A 27 5.70 -1.13 -17.36
C TYR A 27 4.64 -0.79 -18.44
N LEU A 28 5.00 0.05 -19.41
CA LEU A 28 4.11 0.40 -20.52
C LEU A 28 3.85 -0.77 -21.48
N LEU A 29 4.83 -1.65 -21.70
CA LEU A 29 4.66 -2.89 -22.45
C LEU A 29 3.74 -3.88 -21.72
N ALA A 30 3.87 -4.01 -20.41
CA ALA A 30 3.02 -4.88 -19.59
C ALA A 30 1.58 -4.35 -19.50
N SER A 31 1.36 -3.04 -19.50
CA SER A 31 0.02 -2.44 -19.51
C SER A 31 -0.62 -2.47 -20.91
N GLY A 32 0.16 -2.37 -21.99
CA GLY A 32 -0.32 -2.46 -23.37
C GLY A 32 -0.84 -3.86 -23.75
N ILE A 33 -0.30 -4.91 -23.15
CA ILE A 33 -0.74 -6.30 -23.42
C ILE A 33 -2.14 -6.60 -22.82
N ARG A 34 -2.58 -5.82 -21.81
CA ARG A 34 -3.92 -5.99 -21.22
C ARG A 34 -5.07 -5.41 -22.05
N GLN A 35 -4.80 -4.58 -23.06
CA GLN A 35 -5.86 -3.93 -23.88
C GLN A 35 -6.22 -4.65 -25.19
N SER A 36 -5.54 -5.75 -25.57
CA SER A 36 -5.75 -6.39 -26.87
C SER A 36 -6.67 -7.62 -26.88
N ASN A 37 -7.36 -7.95 -25.78
CA ASN A 37 -8.30 -9.08 -25.73
C ASN A 37 -9.78 -8.67 -25.55
N ALA A 38 -10.22 -7.60 -26.20
CA ALA A 38 -11.64 -7.38 -26.41
C ALA A 38 -12.07 -8.20 -27.63
N SER A 39 -12.58 -9.41 -27.41
CA SER A 39 -13.28 -10.18 -28.43
C SER A 39 -14.55 -9.46 -28.84
N PRO A 40 -14.91 -9.45 -30.15
CA PRO A 40 -16.17 -8.87 -30.62
C PRO A 40 -17.35 -9.64 -30.03
N ALA A 41 -18.38 -8.91 -29.64
CA ALA A 41 -19.64 -9.47 -29.12
C ALA A 41 -20.25 -10.46 -30.10
N GLY A 42 -20.00 -11.73 -29.88
CA GLY A 42 -20.72 -12.80 -30.49
C GLY A 42 -22.05 -12.98 -29.75
N SER A 43 -23.13 -13.13 -30.52
CA SER A 43 -24.48 -13.38 -30.07
C SER A 43 -24.51 -14.47 -29.00
N ALA A 44 -25.02 -14.14 -27.82
CA ALA A 44 -25.19 -15.08 -26.72
C ALA A 44 -26.22 -16.14 -27.11
N SER A 45 -25.76 -17.32 -27.49
CA SER A 45 -26.60 -18.51 -27.48
C SER A 45 -26.91 -18.86 -26.04
N THR A 46 -28.16 -18.73 -25.64
CA THR A 46 -28.64 -19.20 -24.34
C THR A 46 -28.53 -20.72 -24.31
N VAL A 47 -27.47 -21.25 -23.70
CA VAL A 47 -27.38 -22.65 -23.32
C VAL A 47 -28.34 -22.85 -22.14
N PRO A 48 -29.38 -23.71 -22.24
CA PRO A 48 -30.24 -23.95 -21.10
C PRO A 48 -29.43 -24.62 -19.97
N PHE A 49 -29.45 -24.04 -18.79
CA PHE A 49 -28.91 -24.69 -17.59
C PHE A 49 -29.68 -26.00 -17.36
N PRO A 50 -28.98 -27.13 -17.13
CA PRO A 50 -29.65 -28.35 -16.75
C PRO A 50 -30.39 -28.11 -15.43
N SER A 51 -31.69 -28.47 -15.40
CA SER A 51 -32.49 -28.42 -14.17
C SER A 51 -31.75 -29.18 -13.05
N ALA A 52 -31.52 -28.51 -11.95
CA ALA A 52 -30.87 -29.11 -10.78
C ALA A 52 -31.64 -30.35 -10.37
N VAL A 53 -31.05 -31.51 -10.53
CA VAL A 53 -31.52 -32.73 -9.88
C VAL A 53 -31.36 -32.50 -8.39
N ARG A 54 -32.48 -32.37 -7.68
CA ARG A 54 -32.49 -32.42 -6.20
C ARG A 54 -32.18 -33.86 -5.78
N GLY A 55 -30.89 -34.20 -5.86
CA GLY A 55 -30.36 -35.34 -5.12
C GLY A 55 -30.36 -34.96 -3.66
N ALA A 56 -30.82 -35.87 -2.78
CA ALA A 56 -30.70 -35.70 -1.34
C ALA A 56 -29.24 -35.34 -1.04
N LEU A 57 -29.03 -34.19 -0.44
CA LEU A 57 -27.71 -33.80 0.05
C LEU A 57 -27.27 -34.91 1.02
N ALA A 58 -26.28 -35.70 0.61
CA ALA A 58 -25.62 -36.62 1.52
C ALA A 58 -25.15 -35.80 2.72
N THR A 59 -25.50 -36.23 3.93
CA THR A 59 -25.02 -35.64 5.17
C THR A 59 -23.49 -35.57 5.03
N PRO A 60 -22.85 -34.38 5.08
CA PRO A 60 -21.41 -34.31 4.93
C PRO A 60 -20.80 -35.18 6.05
N SER A 61 -20.06 -36.21 5.67
CA SER A 61 -19.23 -36.93 6.62
C SER A 61 -18.40 -35.92 7.38
N PRO A 62 -18.30 -36.02 8.72
CA PRO A 62 -17.42 -35.12 9.45
C PRO A 62 -16.05 -35.16 8.75
N ILE A 63 -15.57 -34.01 8.34
CA ILE A 63 -14.20 -33.89 7.81
C ILE A 63 -13.34 -34.53 8.87
N ALA A 64 -12.74 -35.68 8.55
CA ALA A 64 -11.77 -36.33 9.45
C ALA A 64 -10.85 -35.21 9.93
N THR A 65 -10.75 -35.03 11.23
CA THR A 65 -9.86 -34.03 11.84
C THR A 65 -8.54 -34.16 11.12
N ALA A 66 -8.23 -33.17 10.29
CA ALA A 66 -7.04 -33.19 9.48
C ALA A 66 -5.90 -33.51 10.43
N SER A 67 -5.25 -34.65 10.22
CA SER A 67 -4.02 -35.00 10.95
C SER A 67 -3.16 -33.75 10.90
N VAL A 68 -2.89 -33.14 12.06
CA VAL A 68 -2.06 -31.94 12.11
C VAL A 68 -0.74 -32.34 11.51
N ALA A 69 -0.42 -31.84 10.32
CA ALA A 69 0.84 -32.14 9.65
C ALA A 69 1.98 -31.91 10.66
N PRO A 70 2.97 -32.79 10.74
CA PRO A 70 4.09 -32.57 11.66
C PRO A 70 4.67 -31.20 11.38
N GLY A 71 4.79 -30.37 12.43
CA GLY A 71 5.35 -29.03 12.29
C GLY A 71 6.83 -29.12 11.88
N PRO A 72 7.33 -28.16 11.11
CA PRO A 72 8.75 -28.07 10.81
C PRO A 72 9.55 -27.85 12.08
N THR A 73 10.78 -28.38 12.13
CA THR A 73 11.71 -28.16 13.24
C THR A 73 12.55 -26.92 13.01
N ALA A 74 13.01 -26.28 14.08
CA ALA A 74 13.95 -25.16 13.98
C ALA A 74 15.25 -25.55 13.26
N ALA A 75 15.73 -26.77 13.49
CA ALA A 75 16.93 -27.30 12.80
C ALA A 75 16.69 -27.44 11.29
N GLY A 76 15.54 -28.02 10.89
CA GLY A 76 15.19 -28.19 9.48
C GLY A 76 15.03 -26.83 8.76
N VAL A 77 14.30 -25.90 9.38
CA VAL A 77 14.14 -24.53 8.82
C VAL A 77 15.50 -23.82 8.71
N SER A 78 16.36 -23.93 9.73
CA SER A 78 17.70 -23.34 9.71
C SER A 78 18.57 -23.96 8.60
N ALA A 79 18.54 -25.28 8.44
CA ALA A 79 19.29 -25.96 7.38
C ALA A 79 18.84 -25.52 5.97
N ALA A 80 17.54 -25.33 5.75
CA ALA A 80 16.99 -24.91 4.48
C ALA A 80 17.30 -23.44 4.17
N LEU A 81 17.18 -22.53 5.17
CA LEU A 81 17.16 -21.10 4.94
C LEU A 81 18.51 -20.42 5.17
N SER A 82 19.33 -20.86 6.16
CA SER A 82 20.57 -20.15 6.50
C SER A 82 21.53 -19.99 5.31
N PRO A 83 21.78 -21.03 4.48
CA PRO A 83 22.66 -20.87 3.31
C PRO A 83 22.12 -19.89 2.27
N ARG A 84 20.79 -19.70 2.20
CA ARG A 84 20.15 -18.74 1.30
C ARG A 84 20.25 -17.31 1.82
N LEU A 85 20.19 -17.13 3.15
CA LEU A 85 20.39 -15.83 3.79
C LEU A 85 21.86 -15.37 3.78
N ASP A 86 22.80 -16.25 3.47
CA ASP A 86 24.22 -15.94 3.28
C ASP A 86 24.56 -15.58 1.83
N ASP A 87 23.57 -15.52 0.95
CA ASP A 87 23.76 -15.12 -0.45
C ASP A 87 24.32 -13.69 -0.52
N VAL A 88 25.47 -13.55 -1.20
CA VAL A 88 26.19 -12.27 -1.30
C VAL A 88 25.36 -11.14 -1.91
N ARG A 89 24.34 -11.48 -2.73
CA ARG A 89 23.41 -10.52 -3.33
C ARG A 89 22.55 -9.81 -2.30
N LEU A 90 22.34 -10.38 -1.11
CA LEU A 90 21.63 -9.77 0.01
C LEU A 90 22.48 -8.75 0.77
N GLY A 91 23.79 -8.62 0.45
CA GLY A 91 24.68 -7.69 1.10
C GLY A 91 25.18 -8.18 2.47
N ALA A 92 25.78 -7.25 3.22
CA ALA A 92 26.52 -7.60 4.43
C ALA A 92 25.61 -7.84 5.67
N ARG A 93 24.35 -7.41 5.62
CA ARG A 93 23.45 -7.51 6.77
C ARG A 93 22.07 -8.05 6.37
N VAL A 94 21.76 -9.25 6.82
CA VAL A 94 20.46 -9.89 6.65
C VAL A 94 19.89 -10.25 8.01
N LEU A 95 18.70 -9.78 8.30
CA LEU A 95 17.96 -10.01 9.52
C LEU A 95 16.69 -10.80 9.17
N ALA A 96 16.37 -11.85 9.91
CA ALA A 96 15.24 -12.69 9.55
C ALA A 96 14.59 -13.36 10.75
N GLN A 97 13.27 -13.52 10.69
CA GLN A 97 12.53 -14.42 11.58
C GLN A 97 11.55 -15.26 10.79
N VAL A 98 11.46 -16.54 11.13
CA VAL A 98 10.43 -17.47 10.66
C VAL A 98 9.69 -18.01 11.87
N ARG A 99 8.36 -18.05 11.78
CA ARG A 99 7.47 -18.60 12.83
C ARG A 99 6.52 -19.63 12.25
N ASP A 100 6.19 -20.60 13.06
CA ASP A 100 5.03 -21.44 12.83
C ASP A 100 3.76 -20.64 13.21
N ALA A 101 2.86 -20.47 12.26
CA ALA A 101 1.67 -19.65 12.47
C ALA A 101 0.71 -20.25 13.53
N GLN A 102 0.63 -21.58 13.65
CA GLN A 102 -0.31 -22.23 14.54
C GLN A 102 0.17 -22.23 16.00
N SER A 103 1.44 -22.55 16.24
CA SER A 103 2.02 -22.61 17.58
C SER A 103 2.62 -21.29 18.05
N GLY A 104 2.93 -20.36 17.13
CA GLY A 104 3.69 -19.14 17.40
C GLY A 104 5.18 -19.39 17.64
N ALA A 105 5.65 -20.64 17.53
CA ALA A 105 7.04 -20.99 17.79
C ALA A 105 7.97 -20.31 16.79
N VAL A 106 9.07 -19.76 17.27
CA VAL A 106 10.15 -19.22 16.43
C VAL A 106 10.97 -20.41 15.91
N LEU A 107 10.98 -20.56 14.59
CA LEU A 107 11.70 -21.64 13.88
C LEU A 107 13.07 -21.19 13.38
N LEU A 108 13.23 -19.89 13.11
CA LEU A 108 14.51 -19.26 12.77
C LEU A 108 14.52 -17.84 13.35
N ASP A 109 15.62 -17.50 13.99
CA ASP A 109 15.94 -16.12 14.38
C ASP A 109 17.37 -15.80 13.95
N ARG A 110 17.50 -14.84 13.03
CA ARG A 110 18.78 -14.29 12.59
C ARG A 110 18.80 -12.80 12.96
N ASN A 111 19.24 -12.51 14.17
CA ASN A 111 19.31 -11.15 14.71
C ASN A 111 17.99 -10.36 14.52
N ALA A 112 16.85 -11.06 14.57
CA ALA A 112 15.55 -10.52 14.18
C ALA A 112 15.04 -9.41 15.11
N ALA A 113 15.56 -9.30 16.32
CA ALA A 113 15.23 -8.23 17.25
C ALA A 113 15.89 -6.89 16.90
N THR A 114 16.91 -6.90 16.01
CA THR A 114 17.62 -5.68 15.61
C THR A 114 16.74 -4.82 14.68
N PRO A 115 16.49 -3.54 15.01
CA PRO A 115 15.76 -2.65 14.12
C PRO A 115 16.52 -2.41 12.80
N ALA A 116 15.80 -2.44 11.69
CA ALA A 116 16.32 -2.25 10.34
C ALA A 116 15.40 -1.35 9.53
N ALA A 117 15.86 -0.84 8.39
CA ALA A 117 15.03 -0.10 7.46
C ALA A 117 14.01 -1.06 6.81
N PRO A 118 12.70 -0.92 7.11
CA PRO A 118 11.70 -1.88 6.65
C PRO A 118 11.31 -1.67 5.19
N ALA A 119 11.61 -0.52 4.61
CA ALA A 119 11.03 -0.06 3.36
C ALA A 119 9.50 -0.26 3.40
N SER A 120 8.86 -0.55 2.27
CA SER A 120 7.39 -0.69 2.22
C SER A 120 6.79 -1.84 3.04
N THR A 121 7.59 -2.68 3.72
CA THR A 121 7.03 -3.62 4.71
C THR A 121 6.48 -2.90 5.96
N ALA A 122 6.87 -1.62 6.19
CA ALA A 122 6.27 -0.73 7.18
C ALA A 122 4.75 -0.58 7.01
N LYS A 123 4.23 -0.68 5.77
CA LYS A 123 2.79 -0.62 5.48
C LYS A 123 1.96 -1.70 6.19
N LEU A 124 2.58 -2.81 6.60
CA LEU A 124 1.93 -3.80 7.45
C LEU A 124 1.54 -3.20 8.81
N ALA A 125 2.41 -2.35 9.39
CA ALA A 125 2.12 -1.65 10.63
C ALA A 125 0.99 -0.62 10.44
N THR A 126 1.00 0.15 9.37
CA THR A 126 -0.06 1.11 9.03
C THR A 126 -1.41 0.40 8.82
N ALA A 127 -1.42 -0.71 8.09
CA ALA A 127 -2.62 -1.54 7.88
C ALA A 127 -3.18 -2.07 9.20
N ALA A 128 -2.34 -2.68 10.03
CA ALA A 128 -2.76 -3.21 11.32
C ALA A 128 -3.25 -2.11 12.28
N ALA A 129 -2.60 -0.94 12.27
CA ALA A 129 -2.99 0.18 13.13
C ALA A 129 -4.34 0.76 12.73
N VAL A 130 -4.57 1.02 11.42
CA VAL A 130 -5.86 1.58 10.97
C VAL A 130 -7.00 0.60 11.22
N LEU A 131 -6.83 -0.70 10.99
CA LEU A 131 -7.81 -1.74 11.28
C LEU A 131 -8.02 -1.96 12.79
N SER A 132 -7.09 -1.52 13.63
CA SER A 132 -7.24 -1.56 15.09
C SER A 132 -8.13 -0.45 15.64
N VAL A 133 -8.22 0.70 14.95
CA VAL A 133 -8.98 1.90 15.41
C VAL A 133 -10.18 2.25 14.53
N ARG A 134 -10.26 1.69 13.31
CA ARG A 134 -11.38 1.88 12.37
C ARG A 134 -11.96 0.51 12.02
N SER A 135 -13.27 0.47 11.77
CA SER A 135 -13.88 -0.72 11.18
C SER A 135 -13.40 -0.92 9.73
N ALA A 136 -13.26 -2.17 9.30
CA ALA A 136 -12.97 -2.51 7.91
C ALA A 136 -13.98 -1.92 6.92
N THR A 137 -15.24 -1.75 7.35
CA THR A 137 -16.34 -1.18 6.56
C THR A 137 -16.47 0.34 6.66
N ASP A 138 -15.71 1.00 7.54
CA ASP A 138 -15.71 2.46 7.64
C ASP A 138 -15.26 3.09 6.32
N ARG A 139 -15.75 4.30 6.07
CA ARG A 139 -15.42 5.09 4.87
C ARG A 139 -14.98 6.49 5.27
N ILE A 140 -14.20 7.14 4.43
CA ILE A 140 -13.75 8.53 4.61
C ILE A 140 -14.70 9.43 3.83
N ALA A 141 -15.29 10.42 4.51
CA ALA A 141 -16.33 11.29 3.93
C ALA A 141 -15.75 12.63 3.48
N THR A 142 -15.60 12.84 2.17
CA THR A 142 -15.26 14.15 1.58
C THR A 142 -16.52 14.98 1.38
N ARG A 143 -16.45 16.26 1.72
CA ARG A 143 -17.59 17.17 1.71
C ARG A 143 -17.33 18.41 0.87
N VAL A 144 -18.41 19.00 0.34
CA VAL A 144 -18.44 20.38 -0.11
C VAL A 144 -19.41 21.13 0.77
N VAL A 145 -18.97 22.25 1.32
CA VAL A 145 -19.79 23.10 2.20
C VAL A 145 -19.94 24.49 1.61
N ALA A 146 -20.92 25.27 2.10
CA ALA A 146 -21.08 26.67 1.73
C ALA A 146 -19.87 27.49 2.22
N GLY A 147 -19.33 28.35 1.35
CA GLY A 147 -18.26 29.28 1.71
C GLY A 147 -18.75 30.50 2.50
N ALA A 148 -17.81 31.35 2.90
CA ALA A 148 -18.09 32.57 3.65
C ALA A 148 -18.82 33.65 2.83
N THR A 149 -18.63 33.64 1.51
CA THR A 149 -19.28 34.60 0.59
C THR A 149 -20.30 33.90 -0.29
N PRO A 150 -21.36 34.62 -0.74
CA PRO A 150 -22.35 34.06 -1.67
C PRO A 150 -21.69 33.48 -2.91
N GLY A 151 -22.05 32.26 -3.31
CA GLY A 151 -21.50 31.56 -4.44
C GLY A 151 -20.16 30.89 -4.21
N ALA A 152 -19.43 31.11 -3.11
CA ALA A 152 -18.26 30.33 -2.77
C ALA A 152 -18.67 28.98 -2.22
N VAL A 153 -17.99 27.93 -2.66
CA VAL A 153 -18.10 26.56 -2.12
C VAL A 153 -16.75 26.10 -1.64
N VAL A 154 -16.71 25.33 -0.54
CA VAL A 154 -15.45 24.83 0.04
C VAL A 154 -15.39 23.33 -0.10
N LEU A 155 -14.38 22.81 -0.81
CA LEU A 155 -14.01 21.40 -0.80
C LEU A 155 -13.22 21.11 0.47
N VAL A 156 -13.82 20.37 1.38
CA VAL A 156 -13.20 19.99 2.66
C VAL A 156 -12.56 18.62 2.52
N GLY A 157 -11.25 18.59 2.53
CA GLY A 157 -10.46 17.36 2.47
C GLY A 157 -10.57 16.55 3.75
N ALA A 158 -10.90 15.29 3.64
CA ALA A 158 -11.03 14.35 4.77
C ALA A 158 -9.89 13.34 4.84
N GLY A 159 -8.91 13.43 3.93
CA GLY A 159 -7.81 12.48 3.82
C GLY A 159 -8.17 11.22 3.04
N ASP A 160 -9.17 11.25 2.15
CA ASP A 160 -9.39 10.24 1.13
C ASP A 160 -8.46 10.49 -0.08
N PRO A 161 -7.41 9.68 -0.29
CA PRO A 161 -6.52 9.87 -1.43
C PRO A 161 -7.09 9.32 -2.74
N THR A 162 -8.17 8.54 -2.67
CA THR A 162 -8.73 7.81 -3.82
C THR A 162 -9.87 8.54 -4.52
N LEU A 163 -10.37 9.65 -3.95
CA LEU A 163 -11.36 10.51 -4.63
C LEU A 163 -10.89 10.77 -6.07
N THR A 164 -11.74 10.52 -7.08
CA THR A 164 -11.30 10.61 -8.47
C THR A 164 -11.84 11.84 -9.19
N GLY A 165 -10.95 12.47 -9.98
CA GLY A 165 -11.29 13.47 -10.97
C GLY A 165 -11.69 12.89 -12.34
N ALA A 166 -11.74 11.57 -12.50
CA ALA A 166 -12.13 10.92 -13.73
C ALA A 166 -13.54 11.36 -14.19
N ALA A 167 -13.69 11.60 -15.50
CA ALA A 167 -14.98 11.93 -16.09
C ALA A 167 -16.02 10.81 -15.80
N PRO A 168 -17.33 11.14 -15.78
CA PRO A 168 -18.37 10.13 -15.64
C PRO A 168 -18.23 9.00 -16.67
N GLY A 169 -18.19 7.74 -16.20
CA GLY A 169 -18.03 6.56 -17.06
C GLY A 169 -16.56 6.20 -17.36
N ALA A 170 -15.60 7.08 -17.14
CA ALA A 170 -14.19 6.75 -17.25
C ALA A 170 -13.70 5.94 -16.04
N ALA A 171 -12.67 5.10 -16.25
CA ALA A 171 -12.06 4.34 -15.18
C ALA A 171 -11.33 5.28 -14.18
N PRO A 172 -11.56 5.15 -12.88
CA PRO A 172 -10.79 5.86 -11.86
C PRO A 172 -9.40 5.24 -11.69
N ALA A 173 -8.48 5.96 -11.05
CA ALA A 173 -7.16 5.45 -10.71
C ALA A 173 -7.22 4.31 -9.66
N TYR A 174 -8.24 4.30 -8.81
CA TYR A 174 -8.42 3.35 -7.72
C TYR A 174 -9.80 2.69 -7.77
N PRO A 175 -9.95 1.44 -7.31
CA PRO A 175 -11.23 0.76 -7.29
C PRO A 175 -12.22 1.45 -6.34
N GLU A 176 -13.50 1.41 -6.67
CA GLU A 176 -14.60 1.97 -5.89
C GLU A 176 -14.44 3.46 -5.48
N ALA A 177 -13.62 4.21 -6.21
CA ALA A 177 -13.34 5.62 -5.92
C ALA A 177 -14.61 6.48 -5.97
N ALA A 178 -14.80 7.32 -4.95
CA ALA A 178 -15.80 8.39 -4.99
C ALA A 178 -15.45 9.41 -6.09
N ARG A 179 -16.43 10.10 -6.64
CA ARG A 179 -16.20 11.00 -7.78
C ARG A 179 -16.43 12.47 -7.42
N ILE A 180 -15.53 13.32 -7.89
CA ILE A 180 -15.71 14.80 -7.84
C ILE A 180 -16.99 15.18 -8.59
N SER A 181 -17.31 14.54 -9.71
CA SER A 181 -18.52 14.83 -10.48
C SER A 181 -19.82 14.59 -9.70
N ASP A 182 -19.83 13.66 -8.73
CA ASP A 182 -20.98 13.45 -7.86
C ASP A 182 -21.10 14.58 -6.84
N LEU A 183 -19.98 15.09 -6.29
CA LEU A 183 -19.98 16.29 -5.46
C LEU A 183 -20.52 17.50 -6.24
N ALA A 184 -20.00 17.73 -7.45
CA ALA A 184 -20.44 18.85 -8.29
C ALA A 184 -21.93 18.77 -8.63
N ARG A 185 -22.44 17.58 -8.95
CA ARG A 185 -23.87 17.34 -9.19
C ARG A 185 -24.72 17.67 -7.96
N ALA A 186 -24.31 17.23 -6.77
CA ALA A 186 -25.01 17.50 -5.53
C ALA A 186 -24.97 19.00 -5.14
N VAL A 187 -23.84 19.68 -5.37
CA VAL A 187 -23.72 21.15 -5.18
C VAL A 187 -24.73 21.87 -6.06
N ARG A 188 -24.82 21.55 -7.35
CA ARG A 188 -25.83 22.17 -8.24
C ARG A 188 -27.26 21.91 -7.75
N ALA A 189 -27.55 20.70 -7.27
CA ALA A 189 -28.86 20.34 -6.74
C ALA A 189 -29.21 21.05 -5.41
N SER A 190 -28.19 21.57 -4.70
CA SER A 190 -28.41 22.30 -3.42
C SER A 190 -29.02 23.71 -3.56
N GLY A 191 -29.18 24.18 -4.80
CA GLY A 191 -29.69 25.52 -5.10
C GLY A 191 -28.63 26.63 -5.02
N VAL A 192 -27.36 26.30 -4.77
CA VAL A 192 -26.26 27.27 -4.81
C VAL A 192 -25.81 27.43 -6.27
N THR A 193 -25.58 28.69 -6.69
CA THR A 193 -24.88 28.98 -7.97
C THR A 193 -23.43 29.23 -7.65
N PRO A 194 -22.53 28.24 -7.90
CA PRO A 194 -21.12 28.39 -7.55
C PRO A 194 -20.44 29.45 -8.42
N SER A 195 -19.54 30.24 -7.80
CA SER A 195 -18.70 31.24 -8.48
C SER A 195 -17.23 31.12 -8.09
N ALA A 196 -16.92 30.40 -7.00
CA ALA A 196 -15.56 30.15 -6.55
C ALA A 196 -15.48 28.81 -5.80
N VAL A 197 -14.32 28.17 -5.86
CA VAL A 197 -13.97 26.98 -5.10
C VAL A 197 -12.84 27.31 -4.14
N VAL A 198 -13.05 27.08 -2.86
CA VAL A 198 -11.99 27.11 -1.84
C VAL A 198 -11.63 25.67 -1.49
N VAL A 199 -10.35 25.38 -1.29
CA VAL A 199 -9.89 24.05 -0.88
C VAL A 199 -9.38 24.13 0.54
N ASP A 200 -10.06 23.40 1.44
CA ASP A 200 -9.66 23.24 2.83
C ASP A 200 -8.90 21.90 3.00
N SER A 201 -7.61 22.02 3.24
CA SER A 201 -6.72 20.89 3.55
C SER A 201 -6.19 20.93 4.99
N SER A 202 -6.77 21.75 5.86
CA SER A 202 -6.28 22.02 7.22
C SER A 202 -6.33 20.80 8.15
N LEU A 203 -7.09 19.75 7.78
CA LEU A 203 -7.16 18.51 8.55
C LEU A 203 -5.79 17.84 8.74
N PHE A 204 -4.91 17.90 7.72
CA PHE A 204 -3.56 17.42 7.81
C PHE A 204 -2.61 18.56 8.14
N THR A 205 -1.71 18.31 9.09
CA THR A 205 -0.82 19.34 9.64
C THR A 205 0.66 18.97 9.45
N GLY A 206 1.53 19.96 9.60
CA GLY A 206 2.98 19.80 9.48
C GLY A 206 3.47 19.80 8.03
N ALA A 207 4.69 19.31 7.81
CA ALA A 207 5.30 19.27 6.48
C ALA A 207 4.51 18.32 5.55
N PRO A 208 4.40 18.64 4.25
CA PRO A 208 3.72 17.78 3.29
C PRO A 208 4.57 16.59 2.81
N THR A 209 5.87 16.55 3.17
CA THR A 209 6.82 15.46 2.87
C THR A 209 7.39 14.86 4.14
N GLY A 210 7.69 13.55 4.10
CA GLY A 210 8.13 12.80 5.26
C GLY A 210 9.58 13.09 5.66
N PRO A 211 9.92 12.88 6.95
CA PRO A 211 11.30 13.00 7.42
C PRO A 211 12.20 11.99 6.69
N GLY A 212 13.30 12.48 6.10
CA GLY A 212 14.25 11.65 5.35
C GLY A 212 13.86 11.39 3.89
N TRP A 213 12.70 11.85 3.43
CA TRP A 213 12.37 11.81 2.00
C TRP A 213 13.33 12.69 1.22
N GLY A 214 13.85 12.15 0.11
CA GLY A 214 14.72 12.89 -0.80
C GLY A 214 13.96 13.89 -1.67
N PRO A 215 14.65 14.85 -2.31
CA PRO A 215 14.02 15.84 -3.18
C PRO A 215 13.26 15.24 -4.37
N GLY A 216 13.58 14.00 -4.76
CA GLY A 216 12.95 13.29 -5.86
C GLY A 216 11.82 12.34 -5.44
N ASP A 217 11.46 12.26 -4.14
CA ASP A 217 10.45 11.31 -3.67
C ASP A 217 9.02 11.86 -3.80
N ALA A 218 8.83 13.18 -3.66
CA ALA A 218 7.53 13.84 -3.82
C ALA A 218 7.70 15.30 -4.30
N PRO A 219 7.13 15.66 -5.48
CA PRO A 219 6.30 14.84 -6.35
C PRO A 219 7.11 13.87 -7.20
N SER A 220 6.60 12.66 -7.37
CA SER A 220 7.21 11.62 -8.21
C SER A 220 6.17 10.56 -8.62
N ALA A 221 6.62 9.48 -9.25
CA ALA A 221 5.79 8.28 -9.44
C ALA A 221 5.48 7.58 -8.09
N TYR A 222 6.31 7.78 -7.07
CA TYR A 222 6.20 7.09 -5.78
C TYR A 222 5.29 7.81 -4.79
N ALA A 223 5.36 9.15 -4.71
CA ALA A 223 4.55 9.93 -3.77
C ALA A 223 4.23 11.33 -4.30
N ALA A 224 3.18 11.93 -3.73
CA ALA A 224 2.84 13.34 -3.81
C ALA A 224 3.15 14.01 -2.46
N PRO A 225 3.19 15.34 -2.38
CA PRO A 225 2.98 16.06 -1.13
C PRO A 225 1.68 15.59 -0.48
N ILE A 226 1.72 15.25 0.81
CA ILE A 226 0.56 14.66 1.51
C ILE A 226 -0.35 15.77 2.01
N THR A 227 -1.55 15.85 1.45
CA THR A 227 -2.59 16.84 1.77
C THR A 227 -3.92 16.15 2.06
N ALA A 228 -4.80 16.78 2.85
CA ALA A 228 -6.08 16.20 3.21
C ALA A 228 -7.08 16.19 2.05
N ALA A 229 -6.97 17.13 1.14
CA ALA A 229 -7.72 17.17 -0.12
C ALA A 229 -6.80 16.75 -1.26
N MET A 230 -7.18 15.73 -2.01
CA MET A 230 -6.49 15.31 -3.24
C MET A 230 -7.42 14.46 -4.11
N VAL A 231 -7.04 14.25 -5.35
CA VAL A 231 -7.69 13.31 -6.27
C VAL A 231 -6.65 12.34 -6.82
N ASP A 232 -7.10 11.12 -7.14
CA ASP A 232 -6.32 10.10 -7.86
C ASP A 232 -4.93 9.85 -7.25
N GLY A 233 -4.82 9.87 -5.90
CA GLY A 233 -3.56 9.71 -5.18
C GLY A 233 -2.60 10.88 -5.38
N GLY A 234 -3.13 12.08 -5.59
CA GLY A 234 -2.34 13.29 -5.85
C GLY A 234 -1.88 13.43 -7.31
N ARG A 235 -2.58 12.81 -8.28
CA ARG A 235 -2.33 12.99 -9.71
C ARG A 235 -3.19 14.11 -10.27
N ASP A 236 -2.74 14.77 -11.35
CA ASP A 236 -3.55 15.76 -12.07
C ASP A 236 -4.60 15.07 -12.98
N THR A 237 -4.31 13.85 -13.46
CA THR A 237 -5.24 12.97 -14.19
C THR A 237 -5.09 11.53 -13.68
N PRO A 238 -6.12 10.68 -13.78
CA PRO A 238 -6.07 9.31 -13.23
C PRO A 238 -4.94 8.43 -13.76
N ASP A 239 -4.49 8.68 -14.98
CA ASP A 239 -3.44 7.95 -15.70
C ASP A 239 -2.04 8.57 -15.61
N ALA A 240 -1.91 9.73 -14.95
CA ALA A 240 -0.61 10.38 -14.79
C ALA A 240 0.34 9.50 -13.95
N VAL A 241 1.53 9.25 -14.49
CA VAL A 241 2.58 8.49 -13.78
C VAL A 241 3.18 9.34 -12.65
N ILE A 242 3.52 10.59 -12.97
CA ILE A 242 4.08 11.53 -11.98
C ILE A 242 2.94 12.22 -11.26
N ARG A 243 3.04 12.28 -9.96
CA ARG A 243 2.07 12.94 -9.10
C ARG A 243 2.27 14.45 -9.11
N SER A 244 1.22 15.19 -8.78
CA SER A 244 1.21 16.65 -8.75
C SER A 244 2.07 17.22 -7.61
N ALA A 245 2.69 18.36 -7.85
CA ALA A 245 3.32 19.15 -6.79
C ALA A 245 2.29 19.91 -5.92
N ASP A 246 1.04 20.04 -6.41
CA ASP A 246 -0.06 20.73 -5.74
C ASP A 246 -1.32 19.85 -5.78
N PRO A 247 -1.37 18.75 -4.99
CA PRO A 247 -2.51 17.82 -5.00
C PRO A 247 -3.83 18.48 -4.54
N ALA A 248 -3.76 19.40 -3.58
CA ALA A 248 -4.95 20.11 -3.09
C ALA A 248 -5.53 21.03 -4.15
N GLY A 249 -4.69 21.81 -4.82
CA GLY A 249 -5.11 22.63 -5.95
C GLY A 249 -5.64 21.80 -7.11
N ALA A 250 -5.05 20.63 -7.40
CA ALA A 250 -5.55 19.70 -8.42
C ALA A 250 -6.99 19.25 -8.11
N ALA A 251 -7.28 18.86 -6.84
CA ALA A 251 -8.62 18.51 -6.41
C ALA A 251 -9.62 19.69 -6.56
N GLY A 252 -9.19 20.90 -6.20
CA GLY A 252 -9.98 22.11 -6.39
C GLY A 252 -10.28 22.39 -7.87
N ARG A 253 -9.27 22.26 -8.73
CA ARG A 253 -9.42 22.45 -10.20
C ARG A 253 -10.36 21.41 -10.80
N ALA A 254 -10.30 20.16 -10.35
CA ALA A 254 -11.21 19.10 -10.79
C ALA A 254 -12.67 19.46 -10.42
N LEU A 255 -12.92 19.92 -9.18
CA LEU A 255 -14.27 20.37 -8.76
C LEU A 255 -14.71 21.60 -9.53
N ALA A 256 -13.85 22.60 -9.73
CA ALA A 256 -14.14 23.80 -10.48
C ALA A 256 -14.55 23.48 -11.94
N ALA A 257 -13.80 22.61 -12.60
CA ALA A 257 -14.12 22.14 -13.95
C ALA A 257 -15.51 21.49 -14.04
N ASP A 258 -15.82 20.59 -13.10
CA ASP A 258 -17.14 19.96 -13.02
C ASP A 258 -18.26 20.94 -12.64
N LEU A 259 -17.96 22.07 -12.00
CA LEU A 259 -18.89 23.15 -11.74
C LEU A 259 -18.98 24.20 -12.89
N ALA A 260 -18.25 23.99 -13.98
CA ALA A 260 -18.10 24.92 -15.12
C ALA A 260 -17.44 26.26 -14.72
N LEU A 261 -16.53 26.24 -13.77
CA LEU A 261 -15.74 27.38 -13.32
C LEU A 261 -14.32 27.33 -13.88
N PRO A 262 -13.68 28.49 -14.15
CA PRO A 262 -12.29 28.51 -14.57
C PRO A 262 -11.34 28.11 -13.43
N ALA A 263 -10.16 27.58 -13.76
CA ALA A 263 -9.15 27.22 -12.77
C ALA A 263 -8.73 28.40 -11.86
N SER A 264 -8.81 29.63 -12.35
CA SER A 264 -8.56 30.85 -11.58
C SER A 264 -9.58 31.13 -10.48
N ALA A 265 -10.70 30.42 -10.47
CA ALA A 265 -11.70 30.49 -9.39
C ALA A 265 -11.36 29.62 -8.18
N VAL A 266 -10.22 28.93 -8.22
CA VAL A 266 -9.76 28.03 -7.15
C VAL A 266 -8.77 28.76 -6.25
N THR A 267 -9.04 28.71 -4.94
CA THR A 267 -8.14 29.25 -3.90
C THR A 267 -8.02 28.24 -2.75
N SER A 268 -7.02 28.39 -1.89
CA SER A 268 -6.91 27.66 -0.62
C SER A 268 -7.48 28.48 0.54
N GLY A 269 -8.01 27.81 1.54
CA GLY A 269 -8.53 28.45 2.75
C GLY A 269 -9.37 27.48 3.60
N ASP A 270 -9.70 27.89 4.81
CA ASP A 270 -10.45 27.07 5.76
C ASP A 270 -11.98 27.17 5.52
N ALA A 271 -12.68 26.08 5.78
CA ALA A 271 -14.12 26.06 5.77
C ALA A 271 -14.70 26.87 6.95
N PRO A 272 -15.78 27.63 6.74
CA PRO A 272 -16.45 28.34 7.85
C PRO A 272 -16.94 27.32 8.90
N VAL A 273 -16.79 27.69 10.17
CA VAL A 273 -17.26 26.86 11.28
C VAL A 273 -18.76 26.60 11.14
N ARG A 274 -19.18 25.33 11.22
CA ARG A 274 -20.59 24.91 11.06
C ARG A 274 -21.21 25.29 9.71
N ALA A 275 -20.41 25.41 8.66
CA ALA A 275 -20.89 25.66 7.30
C ALA A 275 -21.92 24.61 6.87
N ARG A 276 -22.95 25.05 6.14
CA ARG A 276 -23.97 24.14 5.58
C ARG A 276 -23.34 23.18 4.58
N VAL A 277 -23.51 21.87 4.81
CA VAL A 277 -23.09 20.85 3.86
C VAL A 277 -23.96 20.91 2.61
N LEU A 278 -23.32 21.02 1.45
CA LEU A 278 -23.95 21.05 0.14
C LEU A 278 -23.90 19.70 -0.55
N ALA A 279 -22.79 18.98 -0.36
CA ALA A 279 -22.54 17.68 -0.97
C ALA A 279 -21.63 16.83 -0.07
N GLN A 280 -21.76 15.53 -0.18
CA GLN A 280 -20.87 14.56 0.46
C GLN A 280 -20.76 13.30 -0.40
N VAL A 281 -19.55 12.74 -0.48
CA VAL A 281 -19.27 11.41 -1.02
C VAL A 281 -18.42 10.63 -0.02
N GLN A 282 -18.33 9.32 -0.20
CA GLN A 282 -17.57 8.44 0.69
C GLN A 282 -16.57 7.62 -0.13
N SER A 283 -15.37 7.44 0.40
CA SER A 283 -14.34 6.57 -0.16
C SER A 283 -14.83 5.12 -0.30
N ALA A 284 -14.02 4.27 -0.92
CA ALA A 284 -14.09 2.83 -0.70
C ALA A 284 -13.99 2.50 0.81
N PRO A 285 -14.39 1.31 1.27
CA PRO A 285 -14.17 0.86 2.64
C PRO A 285 -12.69 0.89 3.03
N ILE A 286 -12.40 1.03 4.32
CA ILE A 286 -11.01 0.97 4.84
C ILE A 286 -10.32 -0.33 4.42
N SER A 287 -11.03 -1.47 4.41
CA SER A 287 -10.47 -2.74 3.91
C SER A 287 -9.98 -2.66 2.47
N THR A 288 -10.76 -2.05 1.56
CA THR A 288 -10.36 -1.85 0.15
C THR A 288 -9.15 -0.90 0.05
N LEU A 289 -9.10 0.17 0.87
CA LEU A 289 -7.95 1.07 0.89
C LEU A 289 -6.69 0.37 1.43
N VAL A 290 -6.84 -0.50 2.44
CA VAL A 290 -5.75 -1.32 2.98
C VAL A 290 -5.27 -2.33 1.94
N GLU A 291 -6.18 -3.01 1.25
CA GLU A 291 -5.84 -3.94 0.17
C GLU A 291 -5.05 -3.23 -0.93
N GLU A 292 -5.54 -2.10 -1.44
CA GLU A 292 -4.88 -1.34 -2.49
C GLU A 292 -3.49 -0.84 -2.06
N MET A 293 -3.38 -0.33 -0.82
CA MET A 293 -2.12 0.08 -0.22
C MET A 293 -1.10 -1.06 -0.16
N LEU A 294 -1.52 -2.25 0.26
CA LEU A 294 -0.62 -3.39 0.44
C LEU A 294 -0.27 -4.04 -0.90
N ARG A 295 -1.24 -4.24 -1.77
CA ARG A 295 -1.08 -4.89 -3.07
C ARG A 295 -0.21 -4.07 -4.01
N GLU A 296 -0.55 -2.80 -4.22
CA GLU A 296 0.17 -1.89 -5.12
C GLU A 296 1.32 -1.14 -4.44
N SER A 297 1.45 -1.30 -3.12
CA SER A 297 2.47 -0.59 -2.32
C SER A 297 2.32 0.93 -2.39
N ASP A 298 1.09 1.47 -2.48
CA ASP A 298 0.85 2.89 -2.64
C ASP A 298 1.26 3.68 -1.38
N ASN A 299 2.22 4.59 -1.54
CA ASN A 299 2.75 5.39 -0.43
C ASN A 299 1.75 6.47 0.01
N VAL A 300 0.98 7.03 -0.92
CA VAL A 300 0.03 8.12 -0.60
C VAL A 300 -1.16 7.58 0.20
N ILE A 301 -1.69 6.40 -0.19
CA ILE A 301 -2.73 5.73 0.62
C ILE A 301 -2.18 5.42 2.02
N ALA A 302 -0.93 4.91 2.11
CA ALA A 302 -0.31 4.59 3.39
C ALA A 302 -0.20 5.82 4.31
N GLU A 303 0.24 6.96 3.77
CA GLU A 303 0.37 8.19 4.54
C GLU A 303 -0.98 8.77 4.96
N CYS A 304 -1.99 8.69 4.11
CA CYS A 304 -3.34 9.11 4.45
C CYS A 304 -3.97 8.20 5.52
N LEU A 305 -3.82 6.88 5.40
CA LEU A 305 -4.33 5.93 6.41
C LEU A 305 -3.60 6.08 7.76
N ALA A 306 -2.29 6.31 7.77
CA ALA A 306 -1.55 6.59 8.99
C ALA A 306 -2.07 7.86 9.70
N ARG A 307 -2.47 8.89 8.93
CA ARG A 307 -3.12 10.08 9.49
C ARG A 307 -4.53 9.81 10.00
N GLN A 308 -5.27 8.87 9.38
CA GLN A 308 -6.55 8.41 9.95
C GLN A 308 -6.34 7.71 11.30
N VAL A 309 -5.22 7.01 11.49
CA VAL A 309 -4.84 6.44 12.81
C VAL A 309 -4.58 7.58 13.80
N ALA A 310 -3.81 8.60 13.43
CA ALA A 310 -3.57 9.75 14.28
C ALA A 310 -4.87 10.45 14.71
N LEU A 311 -5.78 10.70 13.77
CA LEU A 311 -7.09 11.32 14.04
C LEU A 311 -7.92 10.48 15.01
N ALA A 312 -7.99 9.16 14.81
CA ALA A 312 -8.71 8.25 15.71
C ALA A 312 -8.08 8.19 17.11
N ALA A 313 -6.76 8.32 17.21
CA ALA A 313 -6.02 8.39 18.46
C ALA A 313 -5.94 9.80 19.08
N GLN A 314 -6.64 10.77 18.50
CA GLN A 314 -6.64 12.18 18.94
C GLN A 314 -5.24 12.82 18.94
N GLN A 315 -4.38 12.41 18.00
CA GLN A 315 -3.06 12.97 17.74
C GLN A 315 -3.09 13.90 16.52
N PRO A 316 -2.15 14.84 16.39
CA PRO A 316 -2.04 15.65 15.19
C PRO A 316 -1.89 14.79 13.94
N ALA A 317 -2.67 15.07 12.89
CA ALA A 317 -2.59 14.36 11.62
C ALA A 317 -1.38 14.82 10.79
N SER A 318 -0.18 14.63 11.34
CA SER A 318 1.14 14.91 10.78
C SER A 318 1.95 13.62 10.66
N PHE A 319 3.13 13.65 10.05
CA PHE A 319 4.03 12.48 10.02
C PHE A 319 4.37 12.01 11.44
N ALA A 320 4.81 12.93 12.30
CA ALA A 320 5.18 12.58 13.68
C ALA A 320 3.99 12.04 14.49
N GLY A 321 2.83 12.69 14.39
CA GLY A 321 1.63 12.23 15.09
C GLY A 321 1.13 10.87 14.57
N ALA A 322 1.18 10.65 13.26
CA ALA A 322 0.79 9.37 12.65
C ALA A 322 1.74 8.22 13.07
N ALA A 323 3.05 8.45 13.06
CA ALA A 323 4.03 7.48 13.50
C ALA A 323 3.86 7.12 14.99
N SER A 324 3.71 8.13 15.85
CA SER A 324 3.45 7.97 17.29
C SER A 324 2.14 7.22 17.56
N ALA A 325 1.06 7.61 16.87
CA ALA A 325 -0.24 6.96 16.99
C ALA A 325 -0.20 5.50 16.56
N THR A 326 0.45 5.21 15.43
CA THR A 326 0.63 3.83 14.92
C THR A 326 1.32 2.95 15.95
N ALA A 327 2.46 3.39 16.50
CA ALA A 327 3.18 2.63 17.52
C ALA A 327 2.35 2.44 18.81
N THR A 328 1.62 3.47 19.24
CA THR A 328 0.80 3.42 20.45
C THR A 328 -0.40 2.49 20.30
N VAL A 329 -1.13 2.61 19.19
CA VAL A 329 -2.29 1.77 18.87
C VAL A 329 -1.89 0.31 18.78
N LEU A 330 -0.81 -0.01 18.08
CA LEU A 330 -0.34 -1.39 17.95
C LEU A 330 0.13 -1.97 19.29
N ARG A 331 0.84 -1.18 20.10
CA ARG A 331 1.24 -1.61 21.46
C ARG A 331 0.02 -1.90 22.33
N SER A 332 -1.02 -1.10 22.25
CA SER A 332 -2.30 -1.34 22.96
C SER A 332 -3.00 -2.60 22.46
N ALA A 333 -2.77 -3.01 21.22
CA ALA A 333 -3.26 -4.26 20.64
C ALA A 333 -2.33 -5.46 20.92
N GLY A 334 -1.28 -5.30 21.72
CA GLY A 334 -0.30 -6.34 22.06
C GLY A 334 0.79 -6.54 21.00
N ILE A 335 0.95 -5.61 20.08
CA ILE A 335 1.94 -5.66 18.97
C ILE A 335 2.95 -4.54 19.17
N ASP A 336 4.14 -4.85 19.67
CA ASP A 336 5.19 -3.83 19.84
C ASP A 336 6.10 -3.76 18.62
N ILE A 337 5.99 -2.67 17.87
CA ILE A 337 6.84 -2.38 16.71
C ILE A 337 7.98 -1.42 17.04
N GLY A 338 8.13 -1.03 18.30
CA GLY A 338 9.04 0.03 18.72
C GLY A 338 8.53 1.44 18.36
N SER A 339 9.43 2.41 18.39
CA SER A 339 9.14 3.83 18.10
C SER A 339 9.99 4.37 16.95
N GLY A 340 10.49 3.51 16.10
CA GLY A 340 11.43 3.90 15.04
C GLY A 340 10.77 4.26 13.71
N LEU A 341 9.43 4.29 13.60
CA LEU A 341 8.74 4.81 12.43
C LEU A 341 8.79 6.34 12.38
N LEU A 342 8.97 6.89 11.19
CA LEU A 342 8.94 8.32 10.89
C LEU A 342 7.84 8.67 9.88
N ASP A 343 7.38 7.68 9.11
CA ASP A 343 6.27 7.80 8.18
C ASP A 343 5.38 6.54 8.21
N GLY A 344 4.29 6.53 7.44
CA GLY A 344 3.36 5.41 7.37
C GLY A 344 3.62 4.47 6.20
N SER A 345 4.47 4.86 5.26
CA SER A 345 4.70 4.17 4.00
C SER A 345 5.96 3.32 3.97
N GLY A 346 6.95 3.66 4.80
CA GLY A 346 8.30 3.11 4.74
C GLY A 346 9.14 3.71 3.63
N LEU A 347 8.76 4.87 3.09
CA LEU A 347 9.55 5.59 2.10
C LEU A 347 10.77 6.26 2.76
N SER A 348 10.68 6.61 4.02
CA SER A 348 11.80 7.11 4.81
C SER A 348 12.91 6.06 4.95
N PRO A 349 14.13 6.32 4.50
CA PRO A 349 15.26 5.41 4.74
C PRO A 349 15.66 5.36 6.22
N ASN A 350 15.13 6.27 7.03
CA ASN A 350 15.39 6.38 8.45
C ASN A 350 14.39 5.61 9.33
N ASP A 351 13.35 5.03 8.76
CA ASP A 351 12.44 4.14 9.48
C ASP A 351 13.18 2.94 10.06
N ARG A 352 12.74 2.50 11.23
CA ARG A 352 13.30 1.32 11.90
C ARG A 352 12.21 0.47 12.50
N ILE A 353 12.08 -0.77 12.00
CA ILE A 353 11.27 -1.85 12.58
C ILE A 353 12.11 -3.12 12.58
N SER A 354 11.99 -3.95 13.61
CA SER A 354 12.68 -5.24 13.62
C SER A 354 11.89 -6.32 12.86
N PRO A 355 12.55 -7.27 12.16
CA PRO A 355 11.87 -8.42 11.58
C PRO A 355 11.02 -9.21 12.57
N ALA A 356 11.46 -9.31 13.83
CA ALA A 356 10.69 -9.97 14.91
C ALA A 356 9.35 -9.26 15.17
N ALA A 357 9.34 -7.93 15.14
CA ALA A 357 8.12 -7.15 15.31
C ALA A 357 7.14 -7.34 14.14
N LEU A 358 7.64 -7.35 12.89
CA LEU A 358 6.82 -7.64 11.71
C LEU A 358 6.27 -9.07 11.73
N ALA A 359 7.09 -10.06 12.14
CA ALA A 359 6.64 -11.44 12.27
C ALA A 359 5.59 -11.61 13.38
N ALA A 360 5.71 -10.88 14.49
CA ALA A 360 4.71 -10.85 15.55
C ALA A 360 3.39 -10.19 15.10
N LEU A 361 3.47 -9.11 14.32
CA LEU A 361 2.30 -8.48 13.70
C LEU A 361 1.59 -9.46 12.77
N LEU A 362 2.33 -10.13 11.89
CA LEU A 362 1.79 -11.15 10.99
C LEU A 362 1.14 -12.30 11.76
N GLN A 363 1.73 -12.73 12.88
CA GLN A 363 1.13 -13.73 13.77
C GLN A 363 -0.24 -13.28 14.29
N SER A 364 -0.33 -12.04 14.78
CA SER A 364 -1.60 -11.46 15.25
C SER A 364 -2.63 -11.36 14.12
N ALA A 365 -2.20 -11.01 12.90
CA ALA A 365 -3.09 -10.88 11.74
C ALA A 365 -3.56 -12.24 11.20
N ALA A 366 -2.69 -13.25 11.18
CA ALA A 366 -3.02 -14.56 10.61
C ALA A 366 -3.87 -15.44 11.54
N THR A 367 -3.66 -15.36 12.86
CA THR A 367 -4.24 -16.32 13.80
C THR A 367 -4.81 -15.69 15.07
N GLY A 368 -4.49 -14.43 15.36
CA GLY A 368 -4.82 -13.80 16.66
C GLY A 368 -6.08 -12.97 16.63
N GLN A 369 -6.15 -11.96 15.79
CA GLN A 369 -7.20 -10.93 15.85
C GLN A 369 -8.01 -10.89 14.54
N PRO A 370 -9.29 -11.30 14.55
CA PRO A 370 -10.12 -11.36 13.33
C PRO A 370 -10.17 -10.04 12.54
N ARG A 371 -10.16 -8.88 13.22
CA ARG A 371 -10.16 -7.55 12.59
C ARG A 371 -8.88 -7.24 11.80
N LEU A 372 -7.76 -7.94 12.08
CA LEU A 372 -6.50 -7.76 11.36
C LEU A 372 -6.38 -8.70 10.15
N ARG A 373 -7.38 -9.52 9.87
CA ARG A 373 -7.35 -10.46 8.75
C ARG A 373 -7.13 -9.77 7.42
N ASP A 374 -7.71 -8.57 7.23
CA ASP A 374 -7.54 -7.79 6.00
C ASP A 374 -6.07 -7.37 5.76
N VAL A 375 -5.20 -7.39 6.77
CA VAL A 375 -3.74 -7.24 6.58
C VAL A 375 -3.18 -8.40 5.75
N VAL A 376 -3.63 -9.62 6.05
CA VAL A 376 -3.21 -10.84 5.33
C VAL A 376 -3.85 -10.88 3.95
N ASP A 377 -5.16 -10.60 3.87
CA ASP A 377 -5.93 -10.72 2.65
C ASP A 377 -5.51 -9.66 1.60
N GLY A 378 -5.06 -8.48 2.05
CA GLY A 378 -4.61 -7.39 1.19
C GLY A 378 -3.17 -7.52 0.66
N MET A 379 -2.37 -8.48 1.14
CA MET A 379 -1.01 -8.66 0.60
C MET A 379 -1.01 -9.32 -0.77
N SER A 380 -0.03 -8.94 -1.62
CA SER A 380 0.17 -9.55 -2.95
C SER A 380 0.43 -11.05 -2.87
N VAL A 381 -0.04 -11.78 -3.88
CA VAL A 381 0.25 -13.20 -4.09
C VAL A 381 1.34 -13.35 -5.16
N ALA A 382 2.38 -14.12 -4.83
CA ALA A 382 3.52 -14.35 -5.71
C ALA A 382 3.10 -14.90 -7.07
N GLY A 383 3.61 -14.31 -8.16
CA GLY A 383 3.31 -14.69 -9.54
C GLY A 383 1.88 -14.38 -9.99
N TRP A 384 1.08 -13.66 -9.20
CA TRP A 384 -0.33 -13.41 -9.51
C TRP A 384 -0.69 -11.93 -9.59
N ASP A 385 -0.45 -11.15 -8.51
CA ASP A 385 -0.92 -9.77 -8.45
C ASP A 385 0.07 -8.82 -7.75
N GLY A 386 -0.22 -7.53 -7.84
CA GLY A 386 0.46 -6.45 -7.16
C GLY A 386 1.99 -6.46 -7.34
N THR A 387 2.71 -6.10 -6.30
CA THR A 387 4.19 -6.02 -6.33
C THR A 387 4.89 -7.38 -6.43
N LEU A 388 4.16 -8.48 -6.29
CA LEU A 388 4.70 -9.83 -6.44
C LEU A 388 4.28 -10.50 -7.76
N ALA A 389 3.55 -9.83 -8.65
CA ALA A 389 3.05 -10.40 -9.90
C ALA A 389 4.15 -11.00 -10.81
N THR A 390 5.34 -10.42 -10.80
CA THR A 390 6.50 -10.83 -11.62
C THR A 390 7.63 -11.44 -10.81
N ARG A 391 7.37 -11.75 -9.53
CA ARG A 391 8.35 -12.32 -8.59
C ARG A 391 8.23 -13.86 -8.56
N PHE A 392 9.20 -14.51 -7.93
CA PHE A 392 9.29 -15.97 -7.79
C PHE A 392 9.44 -16.72 -9.12
N VAL A 393 9.99 -16.07 -10.15
CA VAL A 393 10.24 -16.72 -11.44
C VAL A 393 11.33 -17.79 -11.30
N GLY A 394 10.98 -19.04 -11.65
CA GLY A 394 11.93 -20.17 -11.59
C GLY A 394 12.23 -20.70 -10.20
N VAL A 395 11.50 -20.26 -9.17
CA VAL A 395 11.59 -20.77 -7.79
C VAL A 395 10.19 -21.10 -7.26
N ALA A 396 10.11 -21.95 -6.23
CA ALA A 396 8.84 -22.26 -5.58
C ALA A 396 8.24 -21.01 -4.94
N GLY A 397 6.90 -20.94 -4.88
CA GLY A 397 6.20 -19.84 -4.20
C GLY A 397 5.07 -19.22 -5.00
N VAL A 398 5.03 -19.37 -6.32
CA VAL A 398 3.94 -18.88 -7.18
C VAL A 398 2.59 -19.43 -6.69
N GLY A 399 1.62 -18.54 -6.41
CA GLY A 399 0.31 -18.88 -5.88
C GLY A 399 0.29 -19.35 -4.41
N VAL A 400 1.46 -19.53 -3.79
CA VAL A 400 1.60 -20.07 -2.42
C VAL A 400 2.04 -19.00 -1.42
N VAL A 401 3.00 -18.15 -1.82
CA VAL A 401 3.52 -17.06 -1.00
C VAL A 401 2.59 -15.86 -1.11
N ARG A 402 2.18 -15.32 0.03
CA ARG A 402 1.48 -14.06 0.15
C ARG A 402 2.34 -13.12 0.98
N GLY A 403 2.67 -11.94 0.46
CA GLY A 403 3.64 -11.08 1.14
C GLY A 403 3.60 -9.62 0.74
N LYS A 404 4.20 -8.80 1.60
CA LYS A 404 4.52 -7.40 1.33
C LYS A 404 6.00 -7.26 1.03
N SER A 405 6.32 -6.76 -0.14
CA SER A 405 7.68 -6.40 -0.54
C SER A 405 8.08 -5.02 -0.01
N GLY A 406 9.36 -4.83 0.21
CA GLY A 406 9.96 -3.56 0.54
C GLY A 406 11.23 -3.33 -0.26
N THR A 407 11.38 -2.14 -0.84
CA THR A 407 12.55 -1.78 -1.65
C THR A 407 12.86 -0.29 -1.50
N LEU A 408 14.09 0.00 -1.13
CA LEU A 408 14.73 1.31 -1.20
C LEU A 408 16.15 1.13 -1.72
N THR A 409 16.84 2.21 -2.05
CA THR A 409 18.27 2.13 -2.35
C THR A 409 19.01 1.50 -1.17
N GLY A 410 19.69 0.39 -1.38
CA GLY A 410 20.40 -0.34 -0.35
C GLY A 410 19.54 -1.23 0.57
N VAL A 411 18.24 -1.33 0.30
CA VAL A 411 17.30 -2.14 1.11
C VAL A 411 16.46 -3.04 0.22
N SER A 412 16.37 -4.32 0.57
CA SER A 412 15.41 -5.26 0.03
C SER A 412 14.77 -6.05 1.18
N ALA A 413 13.45 -6.07 1.25
CA ALA A 413 12.70 -6.72 2.31
C ALA A 413 11.50 -7.50 1.76
N LEU A 414 11.13 -8.57 2.46
CA LEU A 414 9.92 -9.33 2.17
C LEU A 414 9.37 -9.90 3.49
N ALA A 415 8.11 -9.65 3.78
CA ALA A 415 7.44 -10.16 4.96
C ALA A 415 6.06 -10.71 4.58
N GLY A 416 5.69 -11.88 5.12
CA GLY A 416 4.44 -12.51 4.72
C GLY A 416 4.23 -13.88 5.31
N LEU A 417 3.46 -14.68 4.58
CA LEU A 417 3.10 -16.04 4.95
C LEU A 417 3.15 -16.97 3.73
N LEU A 418 3.34 -18.25 4.01
CA LEU A 418 3.36 -19.30 3.02
C LEU A 418 2.89 -20.62 3.62
N ARG A 419 2.54 -21.58 2.78
CA ARG A 419 2.44 -23.00 3.16
C ARG A 419 3.71 -23.72 2.73
N ASP A 420 4.30 -24.48 3.65
CA ASP A 420 5.41 -25.37 3.34
C ASP A 420 4.94 -26.62 2.57
N HIS A 421 5.88 -27.48 2.21
CA HIS A 421 5.61 -28.72 1.46
C HIS A 421 4.60 -29.63 2.18
N ASP A 422 4.59 -29.65 3.51
CA ASP A 422 3.68 -30.45 4.31
C ASP A 422 2.33 -29.75 4.60
N GLY A 423 2.11 -28.54 4.04
CA GLY A 423 0.89 -27.75 4.21
C GLY A 423 0.86 -26.90 5.48
N ARG A 424 1.96 -26.84 6.27
CA ARG A 424 2.05 -26.01 7.45
C ARG A 424 2.15 -24.55 7.09
N LEU A 425 1.39 -23.70 7.79
CA LEU A 425 1.43 -22.26 7.59
C LEU A 425 2.60 -21.66 8.35
N LEU A 426 3.51 -21.02 7.61
CA LEU A 426 4.67 -20.31 8.16
C LEU A 426 4.52 -18.81 7.93
N LEU A 427 5.04 -18.04 8.88
CA LEU A 427 5.18 -16.59 8.81
C LEU A 427 6.66 -16.26 8.69
N PHE A 428 7.00 -15.28 7.87
CA PHE A 428 8.37 -14.87 7.69
C PHE A 428 8.50 -13.35 7.58
N SER A 429 9.62 -12.82 8.02
CA SER A 429 10.06 -11.46 7.79
C SER A 429 11.56 -11.46 7.58
N ILE A 430 12.01 -11.01 6.40
CA ILE A 430 13.42 -10.96 6.01
C ILE A 430 13.71 -9.54 5.54
N VAL A 431 14.77 -8.95 6.10
CA VAL A 431 15.25 -7.60 5.75
C VAL A 431 16.75 -7.67 5.47
N ALA A 432 17.13 -7.23 4.27
CA ALA A 432 18.50 -6.96 3.86
C ALA A 432 18.64 -5.45 3.66
N ASP A 433 19.33 -4.75 4.55
CA ASP A 433 19.41 -3.29 4.55
C ASP A 433 20.82 -2.72 4.34
N GLN A 434 21.69 -3.56 3.79
CA GLN A 434 23.01 -3.19 3.29
C GLN A 434 23.27 -3.84 1.91
N VAL A 435 22.24 -3.82 1.07
CA VAL A 435 22.33 -4.29 -0.31
C VAL A 435 23.15 -3.31 -1.13
N PRO A 436 24.04 -3.75 -2.03
CA PRO A 436 24.69 -2.86 -2.98
C PRO A 436 23.65 -2.06 -3.80
N ALA A 437 23.85 -0.75 -3.94
CA ALA A 437 22.87 0.14 -4.55
C ALA A 437 22.44 -0.28 -5.97
N ALA A 438 23.35 -0.87 -6.76
CA ALA A 438 23.07 -1.39 -8.10
C ALA A 438 22.49 -2.82 -8.08
N GLY A 439 22.45 -3.52 -6.95
CA GLY A 439 22.10 -4.92 -6.82
C GLY A 439 20.66 -5.19 -6.36
N THR A 440 19.77 -4.20 -6.40
CA THR A 440 18.39 -4.33 -5.84
C THR A 440 17.60 -5.48 -6.48
N GLY A 441 17.66 -5.63 -7.81
CA GLY A 441 16.95 -6.72 -8.52
C GLY A 441 17.51 -8.11 -8.19
N GLU A 442 18.82 -8.23 -8.05
CA GLU A 442 19.49 -9.47 -7.66
C GLU A 442 19.18 -9.84 -6.21
N ALA A 443 19.11 -8.85 -5.31
CA ALA A 443 18.69 -9.06 -3.92
C ALA A 443 17.25 -9.54 -3.83
N GLN A 444 16.33 -8.99 -4.66
CA GLN A 444 14.96 -9.48 -4.72
C GLN A 444 14.90 -10.96 -5.15
N GLN A 445 15.68 -11.36 -6.16
CA GLN A 445 15.76 -12.77 -6.59
C GLN A 445 16.31 -13.66 -5.48
N ALA A 446 17.31 -13.20 -4.73
CA ALA A 446 17.86 -13.93 -3.61
C ALA A 446 16.85 -14.09 -2.45
N LEU A 447 16.02 -13.06 -2.19
CA LEU A 447 14.89 -13.17 -1.26
C LEU A 447 13.84 -14.16 -1.74
N ASP A 448 13.48 -14.15 -3.04
CA ASP A 448 12.54 -15.11 -3.62
C ASP A 448 13.06 -16.54 -3.48
N ALA A 449 14.33 -16.76 -3.76
CA ALA A 449 14.97 -18.08 -3.59
C ALA A 449 15.00 -18.52 -2.12
N SER A 450 15.19 -17.58 -1.18
CA SER A 450 15.17 -17.86 0.25
C SER A 450 13.77 -18.30 0.71
N VAL A 451 12.74 -17.55 0.33
CA VAL A 451 11.35 -17.88 0.68
C VAL A 451 10.86 -19.11 -0.07
N GLY A 452 11.30 -19.31 -1.33
CA GLY A 452 11.03 -20.52 -2.10
C GLY A 452 11.57 -21.79 -1.42
N ALA A 453 12.75 -21.70 -0.79
CA ALA A 453 13.29 -22.83 -0.03
C ALA A 453 12.43 -23.20 1.20
N LEU A 454 11.74 -22.23 1.82
CA LEU A 454 10.75 -22.51 2.87
C LEU A 454 9.49 -23.20 2.32
N VAL A 455 9.06 -22.86 1.09
CA VAL A 455 7.91 -23.53 0.45
C VAL A 455 8.21 -24.99 0.16
N GLU A 456 9.43 -25.30 -0.31
CA GLU A 456 9.87 -26.68 -0.63
C GLU A 456 10.20 -27.50 0.61
N CYS A 457 10.32 -26.86 1.75
CA CYS A 457 10.81 -27.48 2.96
C CYS A 457 9.74 -28.31 3.66
N GLY A 458 9.95 -29.63 3.80
CA GLY A 458 9.29 -30.44 4.82
C GLY A 458 9.87 -30.21 6.23
N CYS A 459 11.08 -29.72 6.31
CA CYS A 459 11.84 -29.20 7.45
C CYS A 459 11.72 -30.01 8.76
N ARG A 460 11.71 -31.34 8.65
CA ARG A 460 11.58 -32.26 9.80
C ARG A 460 12.89 -32.50 10.51
#